data_03f4d9a8da5204a485a5247f68d1e3bd
#
_entry.id   03f4d9a8da5204a485a5247f68d1e3bd
#
_cell.length_a   1.000
_cell.length_b   1.000
_cell.length_c   1.000
_cell.angle_alpha   90.00
_cell.angle_beta   90.00
_cell.angle_gamma   90.00
#
_symmetry.space_group_name_H-M   'P 1'
#
loop_
_entity.id
_entity.type
_entity.pdbx_description
1 polymer ?
#
loop_
_entity_poly.entity_id
_entity_poly.type
_entity_poly.pdbx_seq_one_letter_code
_entity_poly.pdbx_strand_id
1 'polypeptide(L)'
;MNIVNGDYDDVISDYKIIDCRYPYEFEGGHITGAENMYLHETILTLLRQPTKDKQIVIFHCEFSSERGPKMLRFLRSKDRELNEENYPLLNFPEIYLLDGGYKSFFNEQPKHCDPVTYRPMLHSDHSEDLRHFRVKSKSWTFGEKRRFA
;
A
#
# COMPACT_ATOMS: atom_id res chain seq x y z
N MET A 1 12.18 -7.66 -8.43
CA MET A 1 11.27 -8.19 -7.40
C MET A 1 10.80 -9.58 -7.79
N ASN A 2 11.22 -10.57 -7.03
CA ASN A 2 11.08 -11.98 -7.44
C ASN A 2 9.65 -12.51 -7.34
N ILE A 3 8.83 -11.96 -6.42
CA ILE A 3 7.43 -12.37 -6.25
C ILE A 3 6.61 -12.09 -7.50
N VAL A 4 6.83 -10.92 -8.13
CA VAL A 4 6.11 -10.54 -9.36
C VAL A 4 6.49 -11.44 -10.52
N ASN A 5 7.70 -11.97 -10.52
CA ASN A 5 8.19 -12.90 -11.55
C ASN A 5 7.76 -14.35 -11.31
N GLY A 6 7.08 -14.63 -10.18
CA GLY A 6 6.64 -15.98 -9.85
C GLY A 6 7.71 -16.86 -9.20
N ASP A 7 8.84 -16.30 -8.79
CA ASP A 7 9.95 -17.07 -8.22
C ASP A 7 9.60 -17.76 -6.90
N TYR A 8 8.56 -17.28 -6.20
CA TYR A 8 8.14 -17.82 -4.91
C TYR A 8 6.76 -18.50 -4.93
N ASP A 9 6.25 -18.81 -6.12
CA ASP A 9 4.91 -19.41 -6.27
C ASP A 9 4.75 -20.71 -5.49
N ASP A 10 5.81 -21.49 -5.34
CA ASP A 10 5.79 -22.74 -4.60
C ASP A 10 5.69 -22.54 -3.08
N VAL A 11 6.08 -21.37 -2.58
CA VAL A 11 6.15 -21.04 -1.15
C VAL A 11 5.01 -20.14 -0.72
N ILE A 12 4.55 -19.26 -1.60
CA ILE A 12 3.54 -18.24 -1.33
C ILE A 12 2.26 -18.59 -2.07
N SER A 13 1.17 -18.84 -1.31
CA SER A 13 -0.13 -19.17 -1.91
C SER A 13 -0.81 -17.95 -2.53
N ASP A 14 -0.51 -16.75 -2.05
CA ASP A 14 -1.12 -15.52 -2.53
C ASP A 14 -0.30 -14.32 -2.06
N TYR A 15 -0.34 -13.24 -2.83
CA TYR A 15 0.26 -11.97 -2.43
C TYR A 15 -0.59 -10.83 -2.95
N LYS A 16 -0.49 -9.68 -2.29
CA LYS A 16 -1.21 -8.46 -2.65
C LYS A 16 -0.25 -7.29 -2.59
N ILE A 17 -0.24 -6.46 -3.62
CA ILE A 17 0.58 -5.25 -3.66
C ILE A 17 -0.33 -4.05 -3.46
N ILE A 18 -0.04 -3.23 -2.45
CA ILE A 18 -0.81 -2.06 -2.09
C ILE A 18 0.00 -0.80 -2.44
N ASP A 19 -0.50 -0.05 -3.40
CA ASP A 19 0.10 1.22 -3.81
C ASP A 19 -0.56 2.33 -3.00
N CYS A 20 0.21 2.98 -2.13
CA CYS A 20 -0.29 4.01 -1.22
C CYS A 20 -0.21 5.42 -1.80
N ARG A 21 0.13 5.54 -3.08
CA ARG A 21 0.19 6.83 -3.77
C ARG A 21 -1.22 7.34 -4.05
N TYR A 22 -1.31 8.60 -4.45
CA TYR A 22 -2.59 9.18 -4.83
C TYR A 22 -3.07 8.62 -6.17
N PRO A 23 -4.40 8.66 -6.44
CA PRO A 23 -4.95 8.06 -7.65
C PRO A 23 -4.31 8.54 -8.95
N TYR A 24 -3.98 9.83 -9.08
CA TYR A 24 -3.35 10.32 -10.32
C TYR A 24 -1.95 9.73 -10.53
N GLU A 25 -1.20 9.45 -9.45
CA GLU A 25 0.09 8.79 -9.55
C GLU A 25 -0.09 7.34 -10.01
N PHE A 26 -1.07 6.64 -9.42
CA PHE A 26 -1.38 5.25 -9.75
C PHE A 26 -1.82 5.11 -11.21
N GLU A 27 -2.71 6.00 -11.67
CA GLU A 27 -3.19 6.00 -13.05
C GLU A 27 -2.08 6.28 -14.04
N GLY A 28 -1.07 7.04 -13.66
CA GLY A 28 0.09 7.37 -14.49
C GLY A 28 1.13 6.27 -14.59
N GLY A 29 0.85 5.11 -14.02
CA GLY A 29 1.72 3.94 -14.06
C GLY A 29 1.84 3.29 -12.70
N HIS A 30 1.58 1.98 -12.64
CA HIS A 30 1.64 1.23 -11.39
C HIS A 30 2.10 -0.20 -11.68
N ILE A 31 2.48 -0.92 -10.63
CA ILE A 31 2.88 -2.32 -10.76
C ILE A 31 1.65 -3.13 -11.19
N THR A 32 1.80 -3.98 -12.19
CA THR A 32 0.72 -4.81 -12.70
C THR A 32 0.11 -5.63 -11.56
N GLY A 33 -1.21 -5.54 -11.39
CA GLY A 33 -1.92 -6.25 -10.33
C GLY A 33 -1.97 -5.53 -8.98
N ALA A 34 -1.30 -4.38 -8.84
CA ALA A 34 -1.35 -3.60 -7.60
C ALA A 34 -2.72 -2.94 -7.41
N GLU A 35 -3.12 -2.78 -6.15
CA GLU A 35 -4.33 -2.07 -5.78
C GLU A 35 -3.97 -0.72 -5.18
N ASN A 36 -4.73 0.32 -5.50
CA ASN A 36 -4.49 1.66 -4.99
C ASN A 36 -5.28 1.87 -3.69
N MET A 37 -4.59 2.05 -2.59
CA MET A 37 -5.20 2.32 -1.28
C MET A 37 -4.41 3.43 -0.59
N TYR A 38 -4.92 4.65 -0.63
CA TYR A 38 -4.23 5.82 -0.04
C TYR A 38 -4.91 6.35 1.23
N LEU A 39 -6.05 5.78 1.61
CA LEU A 39 -6.81 6.18 2.80
C LEU A 39 -6.81 5.05 3.83
N HIS A 40 -6.76 5.41 5.11
CA HIS A 40 -6.84 4.46 6.21
C HIS A 40 -8.11 3.61 6.15
N GLU A 41 -9.24 4.21 5.78
CA GLU A 41 -10.52 3.50 5.72
C GLU A 41 -10.50 2.33 4.73
N THR A 42 -9.75 2.44 3.63
CA THR A 42 -9.64 1.34 2.67
C THR A 42 -8.81 0.17 3.23
N ILE A 43 -7.82 0.49 4.07
CA ILE A 43 -7.03 -0.54 4.76
C ILE A 43 -7.90 -1.29 5.78
N LEU A 44 -8.82 -0.59 6.44
CA LEU A 44 -9.76 -1.22 7.38
C LEU A 44 -10.67 -2.23 6.67
N THR A 45 -11.06 -1.94 5.42
CA THR A 45 -11.85 -2.91 4.64
C THR A 45 -11.04 -4.16 4.32
N LEU A 46 -9.74 -4.02 4.10
CA LEU A 46 -8.84 -5.16 3.88
C LEU A 46 -8.83 -6.08 5.10
N LEU A 47 -8.79 -5.53 6.30
CA LEU A 47 -8.80 -6.30 7.55
C LEU A 47 -10.10 -7.06 7.79
N ARG A 48 -11.20 -6.62 7.19
CA ARG A 48 -12.52 -7.27 7.33
C ARG A 48 -12.71 -8.43 6.37
N GLN A 49 -11.82 -8.58 5.39
CA GLN A 49 -11.90 -9.67 4.41
C GLN A 49 -11.35 -10.95 5.00
N PRO A 50 -11.88 -12.12 4.61
CA PRO A 50 -11.30 -13.39 5.02
C PRO A 50 -9.85 -13.49 4.58
N THR A 51 -8.98 -13.95 5.47
CA THR A 51 -7.57 -14.14 5.15
C THR A 51 -7.29 -15.55 4.68
N LYS A 52 -6.31 -15.68 3.80
CA LYS A 52 -5.81 -16.96 3.33
C LYS A 52 -4.47 -17.25 4.01
N ASP A 53 -4.19 -18.51 4.23
CA ASP A 53 -2.89 -18.91 4.74
C ASP A 53 -1.79 -18.49 3.77
N LYS A 54 -0.66 -18.03 4.30
CA LYS A 54 0.52 -17.61 3.53
C LYS A 54 0.29 -16.40 2.63
N GLN A 55 -0.74 -15.59 2.89
CA GLN A 55 -0.94 -14.36 2.16
C GLN A 55 0.11 -13.33 2.58
N ILE A 56 0.74 -12.71 1.58
CA ILE A 56 1.72 -11.65 1.79
C ILE A 56 1.15 -10.33 1.29
N VAL A 57 1.33 -9.25 2.06
CA VAL A 57 0.94 -7.90 1.65
C VAL A 57 2.20 -7.04 1.54
N ILE A 58 2.36 -6.41 0.40
CA ILE A 58 3.53 -5.57 0.10
C ILE A 58 3.03 -4.15 -0.11
N PHE A 59 3.53 -3.22 0.72
CA PHE A 59 3.18 -1.81 0.63
C PHE A 59 4.27 -1.03 -0.08
N HIS A 60 3.87 0.00 -0.82
CA HIS A 60 4.82 0.97 -1.37
C HIS A 60 4.13 2.30 -1.65
N CYS A 61 4.94 3.32 -1.85
CA CYS A 61 4.51 4.60 -2.41
C CYS A 61 5.53 5.00 -3.47
N GLU A 62 5.73 6.28 -3.75
CA GLU A 62 6.67 6.69 -4.79
C GLU A 62 8.11 6.29 -4.44
N PHE A 63 8.53 6.57 -3.19
CA PHE A 63 9.89 6.29 -2.69
C PHE A 63 9.90 5.29 -1.53
N SER A 64 8.74 4.92 -1.01
CA SER A 64 8.57 4.08 0.20
C SER A 64 9.20 4.70 1.45
N SER A 65 9.25 6.04 1.54
CA SER A 65 9.84 6.75 2.67
C SER A 65 8.82 7.26 3.69
N GLU A 66 7.60 7.59 3.27
CA GLU A 66 6.57 8.15 4.16
C GLU A 66 5.23 7.45 4.07
N ARG A 67 4.55 7.56 2.91
CA ARG A 67 3.16 7.08 2.75
C ARG A 67 3.06 5.57 2.88
N GLY A 68 3.98 4.84 2.27
CA GLY A 68 4.02 3.38 2.37
C GLY A 68 4.25 2.91 3.80
N PRO A 69 5.32 3.37 4.47
CA PRO A 69 5.58 2.98 5.85
C PRO A 69 4.46 3.34 6.82
N LYS A 70 3.84 4.52 6.67
CA LYS A 70 2.72 4.92 7.53
C LYS A 70 1.54 3.96 7.40
N MET A 71 1.21 3.57 6.17
CA MET A 71 0.10 2.67 5.91
C MET A 71 0.39 1.26 6.43
N LEU A 72 1.62 0.80 6.26
CA LEU A 72 2.06 -0.50 6.79
C LEU A 72 1.91 -0.52 8.32
N ARG A 73 2.39 0.52 9.00
CA ARG A 73 2.29 0.61 10.45
C ARG A 73 0.83 0.69 10.90
N PHE A 74 -0.01 1.39 10.15
CA PHE A 74 -1.44 1.47 10.44
C PHE A 74 -2.09 0.10 10.36
N LEU A 75 -1.84 -0.66 9.30
CA LEU A 75 -2.37 -2.01 9.16
C LEU A 75 -1.93 -2.90 10.33
N ARG A 76 -0.64 -2.89 10.66
CA ARG A 76 -0.10 -3.71 11.74
C ARG A 76 -0.74 -3.36 13.08
N SER A 77 -0.90 -2.08 13.36
CA SER A 77 -1.51 -1.60 14.60
C SER A 77 -2.96 -2.08 14.72
N LYS A 78 -3.74 -1.94 13.66
CA LYS A 78 -5.15 -2.34 13.66
C LYS A 78 -5.30 -3.86 13.70
N ASP A 79 -4.43 -4.59 13.03
CA ASP A 79 -4.42 -6.05 13.06
C ASP A 79 -4.16 -6.56 14.49
N ARG A 80 -3.23 -5.93 15.21
CA ARG A 80 -2.97 -6.27 16.61
C ARG A 80 -4.15 -5.95 17.52
N GLU A 81 -4.83 -4.84 17.32
CA GLU A 81 -6.03 -4.50 18.08
C GLU A 81 -7.14 -5.53 17.88
N LEU A 82 -7.37 -5.93 16.62
CA LEU A 82 -8.42 -6.91 16.30
C LEU A 82 -8.11 -8.30 16.87
N ASN A 83 -6.84 -8.62 17.06
CA ASN A 83 -6.41 -9.94 17.52
C ASN A 83 -5.82 -9.89 18.94
N GLU A 84 -6.17 -8.91 19.74
CA GLU A 84 -5.66 -8.73 21.09
C GLU A 84 -5.88 -9.97 21.95
N GLU A 85 -7.05 -10.58 21.87
CA GLU A 85 -7.40 -11.79 22.63
C GLU A 85 -6.71 -13.05 22.09
N ASN A 86 -6.23 -13.00 20.86
CA ASN A 86 -5.60 -14.14 20.19
C ASN A 86 -4.09 -13.95 20.01
N TYR A 87 -3.51 -12.98 20.73
CA TYR A 87 -2.08 -12.71 20.65
C TYR A 87 -1.27 -14.00 20.77
N PRO A 88 -0.23 -14.25 19.94
CA PRO A 88 0.36 -13.34 18.96
C PRO A 88 -0.20 -13.47 17.52
N LEU A 89 -1.35 -14.09 17.32
CA LEU A 89 -1.93 -14.31 16.01
C LEU A 89 -2.34 -12.99 15.35
N LEU A 90 -2.16 -12.90 14.03
CA LEU A 90 -2.52 -11.75 13.22
C LEU A 90 -3.22 -12.22 11.94
N ASN A 91 -4.10 -11.37 11.38
CA ASN A 91 -4.73 -11.65 10.09
C ASN A 91 -3.72 -11.56 8.95
N PHE A 92 -2.75 -10.63 9.05
CA PHE A 92 -1.71 -10.41 8.04
C PHE A 92 -0.33 -10.45 8.68
N PRO A 93 0.17 -11.64 9.06
CA PRO A 93 1.47 -11.74 9.73
C PRO A 93 2.64 -11.35 8.82
N GLU A 94 2.50 -11.54 7.51
CA GLU A 94 3.57 -11.28 6.53
C GLU A 94 3.26 -9.99 5.77
N ILE A 95 3.78 -8.85 6.25
CA ILE A 95 3.67 -7.57 5.56
C ILE A 95 5.06 -6.99 5.35
N TYR A 96 5.26 -6.39 4.18
CA TYR A 96 6.56 -5.90 3.75
C TYR A 96 6.45 -4.54 3.09
N LEU A 97 7.56 -3.84 3.01
CA LEU A 97 7.68 -2.57 2.31
C LEU A 97 8.61 -2.76 1.12
N LEU A 98 8.17 -2.32 -0.06
CA LEU A 98 9.00 -2.38 -1.26
C LEU A 98 10.07 -1.29 -1.19
N ASP A 99 11.33 -1.69 -1.07
CA ASP A 99 12.45 -0.77 -0.95
C ASP A 99 12.58 0.12 -2.20
N GLY A 100 12.75 1.41 -1.99
CA GLY A 100 12.86 2.38 -3.08
C GLY A 100 11.55 2.75 -3.76
N GLY A 101 10.46 2.06 -3.44
CA GLY A 101 9.12 2.36 -3.94
C GLY A 101 8.97 2.17 -5.45
N TYR A 102 7.94 2.82 -6.01
CA TYR A 102 7.62 2.69 -7.43
C TYR A 102 8.73 3.23 -8.32
N LYS A 103 9.38 4.30 -7.92
CA LYS A 103 10.46 4.89 -8.73
C LYS A 103 11.55 3.86 -9.02
N SER A 104 12.01 3.18 -7.97
CA SER A 104 13.04 2.15 -8.11
C SER A 104 12.54 0.95 -8.90
N PHE A 105 11.31 0.50 -8.61
CA PHE A 105 10.70 -0.63 -9.32
C PHE A 105 10.54 -0.34 -10.81
N PHE A 106 10.04 0.85 -11.17
CA PHE A 106 9.86 1.24 -12.58
C PHE A 106 11.20 1.24 -13.33
N ASN A 107 12.26 1.74 -12.68
CA ASN A 107 13.58 1.77 -13.30
C ASN A 107 14.16 0.38 -13.56
N GLU A 108 13.87 -0.58 -12.67
CA GLU A 108 14.42 -1.94 -12.75
C GLU A 108 13.52 -2.90 -13.53
N GLN A 109 12.21 -2.75 -13.41
CA GLN A 109 11.22 -3.69 -13.94
C GLN A 109 10.08 -2.99 -14.68
N PRO A 110 10.39 -2.15 -15.70
CA PRO A 110 9.33 -1.38 -16.38
C PRO A 110 8.29 -2.27 -17.07
N LYS A 111 8.69 -3.45 -17.52
CA LYS A 111 7.76 -4.40 -18.18
C LYS A 111 6.65 -4.92 -17.27
N HIS A 112 6.80 -4.79 -15.95
CA HIS A 112 5.80 -5.19 -14.96
C HIS A 112 4.94 -4.02 -14.48
N CYS A 113 5.00 -2.89 -15.19
CA CYS A 113 4.20 -1.70 -14.89
C CYS A 113 3.14 -1.46 -15.96
N ASP A 114 1.98 -0.97 -15.55
CA ASP A 114 0.85 -0.70 -16.44
C ASP A 114 0.16 0.62 -16.04
N PRO A 115 0.07 1.61 -16.93
CA PRO A 115 0.85 1.75 -18.15
C PRO A 115 2.35 1.82 -17.86
N VAL A 116 3.19 1.61 -18.87
CA VAL A 116 4.67 1.62 -18.70
C VAL A 116 5.15 3.07 -18.65
N THR A 117 4.76 3.78 -17.58
CA THR A 117 5.13 5.19 -17.33
C THR A 117 5.24 5.43 -15.84
N TYR A 118 5.75 6.62 -15.49
CA TYR A 118 5.92 7.07 -14.13
C TYR A 118 5.40 8.51 -14.01
N ARG A 119 4.43 8.73 -13.11
CA ARG A 119 3.90 10.06 -12.80
C ARG A 119 4.21 10.40 -11.35
N PRO A 120 5.11 11.36 -11.09
CA PRO A 120 5.46 11.70 -9.71
C PRO A 120 4.33 12.43 -8.99
N MET A 121 4.36 12.41 -7.65
CA MET A 121 3.39 13.12 -6.82
C MET A 121 3.40 14.62 -7.13
N LEU A 122 4.57 15.19 -7.38
CA LEU A 122 4.75 16.62 -7.63
C LEU A 122 4.64 17.01 -9.11
N HIS A 123 3.99 16.16 -9.92
CA HIS A 123 3.76 16.47 -11.33
C HIS A 123 2.96 17.75 -11.49
N SER A 124 3.45 18.71 -12.30
CA SER A 124 2.86 20.04 -12.43
C SER A 124 1.40 20.05 -12.88
N ASP A 125 1.02 19.08 -13.74
CA ASP A 125 -0.35 18.99 -14.26
C ASP A 125 -1.35 18.50 -13.20
N HIS A 126 -0.88 18.07 -12.05
CA HIS A 126 -1.70 17.48 -10.98
C HIS A 126 -1.60 18.24 -9.66
N SER A 127 -1.21 19.50 -9.68
CA SER A 127 -1.06 20.30 -8.45
C SER A 127 -2.37 20.46 -7.67
N GLU A 128 -3.51 20.60 -8.38
CA GLU A 128 -4.82 20.68 -7.73
C GLU A 128 -5.23 19.32 -7.14
N ASP A 129 -4.98 18.23 -7.86
CA ASP A 129 -5.21 16.88 -7.38
C ASP A 129 -4.42 16.60 -6.11
N LEU A 130 -3.15 17.02 -6.09
CA LEU A 130 -2.30 16.86 -4.92
C LEU A 130 -2.89 17.54 -3.70
N ARG A 131 -3.36 18.78 -3.86
CA ARG A 131 -4.00 19.52 -2.76
C ARG A 131 -5.23 18.78 -2.26
N HIS A 132 -6.10 18.36 -3.18
CA HIS A 132 -7.33 17.65 -2.85
C HIS A 132 -7.05 16.37 -2.04
N PHE A 133 -6.15 15.52 -2.52
CA PHE A 133 -5.88 14.24 -1.88
C PHE A 133 -5.12 14.38 -0.57
N ARG A 134 -4.24 15.39 -0.45
CA ARG A 134 -3.59 15.69 0.83
C ARG A 134 -4.58 16.07 1.91
N VAL A 135 -5.52 16.96 1.57
CA VAL A 135 -6.56 17.39 2.50
C VAL A 135 -7.43 16.22 2.93
N LYS A 136 -7.85 15.39 1.98
CA LYS A 136 -8.69 14.23 2.24
C LYS A 136 -8.00 13.24 3.19
N SER A 137 -6.72 12.94 2.95
CA SER A 137 -5.94 12.04 3.80
C SER A 137 -5.75 12.58 5.21
N LYS A 138 -5.41 13.87 5.34
CA LYS A 138 -5.23 14.53 6.63
C LYS A 138 -6.53 14.61 7.41
N SER A 139 -7.63 14.92 6.73
CA SER A 139 -8.94 15.02 7.36
C SER A 139 -9.34 13.69 8.02
N TRP A 140 -9.13 12.57 7.33
CA TRP A 140 -9.41 11.26 7.89
C TRP A 140 -8.54 10.96 9.10
N THR A 141 -7.23 11.20 8.99
CA THR A 141 -6.27 10.96 10.08
C THR A 141 -6.62 11.80 11.30
N PHE A 142 -7.01 13.06 11.09
CA PHE A 142 -7.42 13.96 12.17
C PHE A 142 -8.67 13.45 12.89
N GLY A 143 -9.65 12.97 12.13
CA GLY A 143 -10.87 12.38 12.70
C GLY A 143 -10.57 11.13 13.51
N GLU A 144 -9.64 10.29 13.07
CA GLU A 144 -9.20 9.11 13.79
C GLU A 144 -8.56 9.50 15.13
N LYS A 145 -7.68 10.49 15.14
CA LYS A 145 -7.06 10.98 16.38
C LYS A 145 -8.08 11.49 17.38
N ARG A 146 -9.14 12.14 16.93
CA ARG A 146 -10.22 12.59 17.79
C ARG A 146 -10.97 11.44 18.46
N ARG A 147 -11.16 10.33 17.74
CA ARG A 147 -11.87 9.17 18.26
C ARG A 147 -11.10 8.45 19.37
N PHE A 148 -9.78 8.45 19.27
CA PHE A 148 -8.90 7.69 20.16
C PHE A 148 -8.11 8.56 21.14
N ALA A 149 -8.34 9.86 21.15
CA ALA A 149 -7.63 10.79 22.04
C ALA A 149 -8.18 10.79 23.48
#